data_339a00bc94a2166249f06be17c73d859
#
_entry.id   339a00bc94a2166249f06be17c73d859
#
_cell.length_a   1.000
_cell.length_b   1.000
_cell.length_c   1.000
_cell.angle_alpha   90.00
_cell.angle_beta   90.00
_cell.angle_gamma   90.00
#
_symmetry.space_group_name_H-M   'P 1'
#
loop_
_entity.id
_entity.type
_entity.pdbx_description
1 polymer ?
#
loop_
_entity_poly.entity_id
_entity_poly.type
_entity_poly.pdbx_seq_one_letter_code
_entity_poly.pdbx_strand_id
1 'polypeptide(L)'
;MVATNYIPYKVKDLALAEWGRKEIQLAEAEMPGLMALRAEYGASKPLKGARIAGCLHMTIQTAVLIETLVELGADVTWSSCNIFSTQDHAAAAIAAAGIPVYAWKGMNEEEFNWCIEQTLFFGEDQQPLNMILDDGGDLTNMVLDRYPELATGIGGLSEETTTGVHRLYERMIKGTLPMPAINVNDSVTKSKFDNKYGCRESAVDAIRRATDLMIAGKVVVCAGYGDVGKGTAASFKAAGARVIVTEIDPICALQAVMDGFEVRRIDDVVGLAGIVITSTGNKNIIVDRHFKAMKDKTVVCNIGHFDNEIDMAWLNKNYGSTKSTIKPQVDLYNVDGNDIIILAEGRLVNLGCATGHPSFVMSNSFTNQVLAQIELYTNPGKYPNEVFTLPKHLDEKVAALHLAAVGAELDTLSQDQAEYIGVTVAGPFKPETYRY
;
A
#
# COMPACT_ATOMS: atom_id res chain seq x y z
N MET A 1 -23.57 22.41 9.51
CA MET A 1 -22.77 22.17 10.73
C MET A 1 -23.40 20.96 11.42
N VAL A 2 -22.79 19.80 11.29
CA VAL A 2 -23.17 18.61 12.08
C VAL A 2 -22.51 18.82 13.43
N ALA A 3 -23.30 19.07 14.47
CA ALA A 3 -22.81 19.09 15.86
C ALA A 3 -22.50 17.62 16.26
N THR A 4 -21.37 17.13 15.82
CA THR A 4 -20.85 15.86 16.29
C THR A 4 -20.06 16.11 17.55
N ASN A 5 -20.42 15.47 18.66
CA ASN A 5 -19.55 15.42 19.83
C ASN A 5 -18.19 14.89 19.35
N TYR A 6 -17.13 15.68 19.54
CA TYR A 6 -15.77 15.26 19.22
C TYR A 6 -15.45 13.94 19.93
N ILE A 7 -15.07 12.94 19.14
CA ILE A 7 -14.64 11.64 19.65
C ILE A 7 -13.13 11.56 19.39
N PRO A 8 -12.29 11.54 20.42
CA PRO A 8 -10.83 11.62 20.25
C PRO A 8 -10.21 10.41 19.55
N TYR A 9 -10.84 9.26 19.59
CA TYR A 9 -10.43 8.05 18.86
C TYR A 9 -11.55 7.00 18.89
N LYS A 10 -11.48 6.02 17.97
CA LYS A 10 -12.29 4.79 18.06
C LYS A 10 -11.47 3.61 17.54
N VAL A 11 -11.11 2.71 18.43
CA VAL A 11 -10.30 1.51 18.18
C VAL A 11 -10.99 0.28 18.75
N LYS A 12 -10.51 -0.91 18.40
CA LYS A 12 -11.10 -2.18 18.84
C LYS A 12 -11.05 -2.37 20.36
N ASP A 13 -9.85 -2.21 20.91
CA ASP A 13 -9.58 -2.40 22.33
C ASP A 13 -8.31 -1.62 22.73
N LEU A 14 -8.47 -0.62 23.59
CA LEU A 14 -7.35 0.20 24.05
C LEU A 14 -6.36 -0.58 24.94
N ALA A 15 -6.77 -1.70 25.55
CA ALA A 15 -5.89 -2.55 26.35
C ALA A 15 -4.73 -3.18 25.53
N LEU A 16 -4.84 -3.18 24.19
CA LEU A 16 -3.79 -3.65 23.30
C LEU A 16 -2.63 -2.66 23.13
N ALA A 17 -2.73 -1.45 23.69
CA ALA A 17 -1.77 -0.37 23.45
C ALA A 17 -0.32 -0.71 23.85
N GLU A 18 -0.14 -1.40 25.00
CA GLU A 18 1.20 -1.78 25.46
C GLU A 18 1.87 -2.76 24.51
N TRP A 19 1.12 -3.72 23.99
CA TRP A 19 1.64 -4.64 22.96
C TRP A 19 1.99 -3.86 21.69
N GLY A 20 1.08 -3.01 21.20
CA GLY A 20 1.33 -2.18 20.02
C GLY A 20 2.59 -1.32 20.17
N ARG A 21 2.82 -0.72 21.34
CA ARG A 21 4.02 0.07 21.60
C ARG A 21 5.31 -0.73 21.46
N LYS A 22 5.33 -1.96 21.93
CA LYS A 22 6.50 -2.85 21.81
C LYS A 22 6.79 -3.20 20.35
N GLU A 23 5.77 -3.48 19.57
CA GLU A 23 5.94 -3.76 18.13
C GLU A 23 6.32 -2.50 17.32
N ILE A 24 5.81 -1.32 17.69
CA ILE A 24 6.25 -0.05 17.09
C ILE A 24 7.74 0.16 17.33
N GLN A 25 8.25 -0.06 18.54
CA GLN A 25 9.70 0.03 18.84
C GLN A 25 10.54 -0.95 18.01
N LEU A 26 10.02 -2.16 17.79
CA LEU A 26 10.66 -3.14 16.92
C LEU A 26 10.68 -2.65 15.45
N ALA A 27 9.58 -2.08 14.97
CA ALA A 27 9.49 -1.53 13.62
C ALA A 27 10.41 -0.31 13.43
N GLU A 28 10.53 0.58 14.41
CA GLU A 28 11.43 1.73 14.36
C GLU A 28 12.88 1.31 14.11
N ALA A 29 13.34 0.20 14.70
CA ALA A 29 14.68 -0.34 14.45
C ALA A 29 14.93 -0.77 13.01
N GLU A 30 13.87 -1.10 12.27
CA GLU A 30 13.88 -1.54 10.87
C GLU A 30 13.40 -0.46 9.89
N MET A 31 13.17 0.79 10.37
CA MET A 31 12.66 1.89 9.54
C MET A 31 13.63 3.09 9.53
N PRO A 32 14.87 2.89 9.03
CA PRO A 32 15.95 3.87 9.15
C PRO A 32 15.64 5.20 8.45
N GLY A 33 14.88 5.20 7.36
CA GLY A 33 14.53 6.42 6.65
C GLY A 33 13.67 7.36 7.50
N LEU A 34 12.62 6.84 8.15
CA LEU A 34 11.78 7.64 9.04
C LEU A 34 12.54 8.12 10.28
N MET A 35 13.36 7.27 10.88
CA MET A 35 14.16 7.66 12.04
C MET A 35 15.20 8.74 11.68
N ALA A 36 15.78 8.69 10.48
CA ALA A 36 16.66 9.73 9.97
C ALA A 36 15.93 11.06 9.75
N LEU A 37 14.69 11.03 9.23
CA LEU A 37 13.88 12.24 9.07
C LEU A 37 13.50 12.86 10.42
N ARG A 38 13.19 12.06 11.45
CA ARG A 38 12.98 12.57 12.82
C ARG A 38 14.24 13.28 13.34
N ALA A 39 15.41 12.68 13.15
CA ALA A 39 16.68 13.27 13.57
C ALA A 39 17.00 14.57 12.81
N GLU A 40 16.73 14.62 11.50
CA GLU A 40 17.03 15.79 10.66
C GLU A 40 16.06 16.95 10.88
N TYR A 41 14.75 16.65 10.95
CA TYR A 41 13.70 17.68 10.93
C TYR A 41 12.97 17.88 12.26
N GLY A 42 13.15 17.02 13.26
CA GLY A 42 12.41 17.09 14.51
C GLY A 42 12.60 18.41 15.28
N ALA A 43 13.78 19.02 15.20
CA ALA A 43 14.04 20.32 15.82
C ALA A 43 13.41 21.50 15.05
N SER A 44 13.39 21.44 13.72
CA SER A 44 12.90 22.52 12.85
C SER A 44 11.38 22.51 12.69
N LYS A 45 10.75 21.34 12.86
CA LYS A 45 9.29 21.11 12.74
C LYS A 45 8.69 21.71 11.46
N PRO A 46 9.11 21.25 10.28
CA PRO A 46 8.67 21.82 9.00
C PRO A 46 7.16 21.68 8.74
N LEU A 47 6.50 20.76 9.44
CA LEU A 47 5.04 20.52 9.33
C LEU A 47 4.23 21.24 10.42
N LYS A 48 4.83 22.19 11.15
CA LYS A 48 4.10 22.95 12.18
C LYS A 48 2.90 23.70 11.56
N GLY A 49 1.71 23.40 12.07
CA GLY A 49 0.43 23.95 11.56
C GLY A 49 -0.20 23.14 10.42
N ALA A 50 0.45 22.08 9.92
CA ALA A 50 -0.17 21.11 9.05
C ALA A 50 -1.19 20.28 9.85
N ARG A 51 -2.40 20.17 9.34
CA ARG A 51 -3.46 19.28 9.81
C ARG A 51 -3.66 18.21 8.76
N ILE A 52 -2.97 17.07 8.96
CA ILE A 52 -2.89 15.97 8.00
C ILE A 52 -3.98 14.96 8.33
N ALA A 53 -4.98 14.85 7.47
CA ALA A 53 -5.89 13.71 7.49
C ALA A 53 -5.27 12.55 6.72
N GLY A 54 -5.13 11.39 7.37
CA GLY A 54 -4.57 10.19 6.78
C GLY A 54 -5.60 9.08 6.60
N CYS A 55 -5.57 8.43 5.44
CA CYS A 55 -6.33 7.22 5.16
C CYS A 55 -5.41 6.20 4.48
N LEU A 56 -4.74 5.39 5.29
CA LEU A 56 -3.80 4.36 4.86
C LEU A 56 -3.84 3.21 5.88
N HIS A 57 -3.55 1.98 5.45
CA HIS A 57 -3.59 0.78 6.29
C HIS A 57 -3.03 1.02 7.68
N MET A 58 -3.85 0.88 8.74
CA MET A 58 -3.43 1.16 10.13
C MET A 58 -2.61 -0.02 10.69
N THR A 59 -1.38 -0.14 10.22
CA THR A 59 -0.40 -1.15 10.62
C THR A 59 0.59 -0.60 11.65
N ILE A 60 1.45 -1.46 12.18
CA ILE A 60 2.57 -1.06 13.04
C ILE A 60 3.51 -0.07 12.32
N GLN A 61 3.78 -0.30 11.04
CA GLN A 61 4.64 0.58 10.25
C GLN A 61 3.99 1.96 10.04
N THR A 62 2.68 1.98 9.84
CA THR A 62 1.91 3.22 9.74
C THR A 62 1.91 3.99 11.06
N ALA A 63 1.92 3.31 12.20
CA ALA A 63 2.08 3.99 13.49
C ALA A 63 3.42 4.76 13.57
N VAL A 64 4.52 4.19 13.04
CA VAL A 64 5.81 4.89 12.95
C VAL A 64 5.73 6.11 12.04
N LEU A 65 5.02 6.01 10.89
CA LEU A 65 4.76 7.15 10.00
C LEU A 65 3.99 8.26 10.72
N ILE A 66 2.88 7.93 11.37
CA ILE A 66 2.03 8.88 12.12
C ILE A 66 2.86 9.62 13.16
N GLU A 67 3.61 8.91 14.00
CA GLU A 67 4.45 9.52 15.03
C GLU A 67 5.59 10.36 14.43
N THR A 68 6.11 9.99 13.26
CA THR A 68 7.09 10.80 12.54
C THR A 68 6.47 12.13 12.10
N LEU A 69 5.29 12.12 11.48
CA LEU A 69 4.60 13.35 11.09
C LEU A 69 4.32 14.27 12.29
N VAL A 70 3.90 13.70 13.41
CA VAL A 70 3.66 14.45 14.67
C VAL A 70 4.95 15.02 15.21
N GLU A 71 6.04 14.27 15.22
CA GLU A 71 7.35 14.76 15.67
C GLU A 71 7.87 15.92 14.81
N LEU A 72 7.54 15.89 13.50
CA LEU A 72 7.85 16.98 12.57
C LEU A 72 6.89 18.18 12.69
N GLY A 73 5.93 18.14 13.62
CA GLY A 73 5.09 19.27 14.02
C GLY A 73 3.67 19.26 13.44
N ALA A 74 3.24 18.22 12.74
CA ALA A 74 1.88 18.12 12.25
C ALA A 74 0.89 17.73 13.34
N ASP A 75 -0.35 18.21 13.23
CA ASP A 75 -1.51 17.58 13.83
C ASP A 75 -1.99 16.48 12.86
N VAL A 76 -2.26 15.29 13.36
CA VAL A 76 -2.60 14.12 12.54
C VAL A 76 -3.89 13.49 13.02
N THR A 77 -4.76 13.12 12.09
CA THR A 77 -5.91 12.23 12.30
C THR A 77 -5.79 11.05 11.33
N TRP A 78 -6.22 9.86 11.72
CA TRP A 78 -5.98 8.68 10.89
C TRP A 78 -7.16 7.71 10.83
N SER A 79 -7.39 7.14 9.64
CA SER A 79 -8.25 5.97 9.42
C SER A 79 -7.53 4.94 8.55
N SER A 80 -8.08 3.73 8.48
CA SER A 80 -7.56 2.71 7.56
C SER A 80 -8.25 2.80 6.20
N CYS A 81 -7.54 2.52 5.13
CA CYS A 81 -8.07 2.45 3.76
C CYS A 81 -8.63 1.05 3.39
N ASN A 82 -8.72 0.13 4.34
CA ASN A 82 -9.24 -1.22 4.11
C ASN A 82 -9.83 -1.81 5.40
N ILE A 83 -10.98 -2.49 5.28
CA ILE A 83 -11.73 -3.03 6.42
C ILE A 83 -11.05 -4.18 7.17
N PHE A 84 -10.05 -4.86 6.57
CA PHE A 84 -9.36 -6.00 7.17
C PHE A 84 -7.88 -5.76 7.47
N SER A 85 -7.32 -4.61 7.09
CA SER A 85 -5.87 -4.38 7.18
C SER A 85 -5.39 -3.80 8.50
N THR A 86 -6.28 -3.29 9.34
CA THR A 86 -5.91 -2.73 10.64
C THR A 86 -5.29 -3.79 11.55
N GLN A 87 -4.15 -3.45 12.15
CA GLN A 87 -3.60 -4.13 13.31
C GLN A 87 -4.12 -3.42 14.57
N ASP A 88 -5.06 -4.05 15.28
CA ASP A 88 -5.80 -3.42 16.37
C ASP A 88 -4.89 -2.88 17.49
N HIS A 89 -3.79 -3.55 17.76
CA HIS A 89 -2.78 -3.11 18.73
C HIS A 89 -1.98 -1.89 18.25
N ALA A 90 -1.77 -1.71 16.94
CA ALA A 90 -1.18 -0.50 16.38
C ALA A 90 -2.11 0.71 16.58
N ALA A 91 -3.37 0.56 16.21
CA ALA A 91 -4.39 1.60 16.42
C ALA A 91 -4.52 1.97 17.90
N ALA A 92 -4.54 0.97 18.80
CA ALA A 92 -4.60 1.18 20.24
C ALA A 92 -3.38 1.97 20.77
N ALA A 93 -2.16 1.68 20.29
CA ALA A 93 -0.96 2.39 20.70
C ALA A 93 -0.98 3.87 20.28
N ILE A 94 -1.44 4.17 19.07
CA ILE A 94 -1.59 5.55 18.57
C ILE A 94 -2.67 6.30 19.35
N ALA A 95 -3.83 5.66 19.63
CA ALA A 95 -4.87 6.25 20.45
C ALA A 95 -4.38 6.57 21.87
N ALA A 96 -3.64 5.64 22.50
CA ALA A 96 -3.06 5.82 23.82
C ALA A 96 -1.98 6.92 23.86
N ALA A 97 -1.32 7.21 22.75
CA ALA A 97 -0.40 8.33 22.59
C ALA A 97 -1.12 9.69 22.43
N GLY A 98 -2.46 9.70 22.40
CA GLY A 98 -3.28 10.90 22.28
C GLY A 98 -3.44 11.40 20.84
N ILE A 99 -3.13 10.57 19.85
CA ILE A 99 -3.31 10.89 18.42
C ILE A 99 -4.66 10.34 17.95
N PRO A 100 -5.53 11.16 17.36
CA PRO A 100 -6.82 10.73 16.88
C PRO A 100 -6.71 9.65 15.79
N VAL A 101 -7.27 8.48 16.06
CA VAL A 101 -7.28 7.33 15.14
C VAL A 101 -8.63 6.62 15.21
N TYR A 102 -9.16 6.29 14.03
CA TYR A 102 -10.46 5.66 13.85
C TYR A 102 -10.27 4.43 12.95
N ALA A 103 -9.96 3.28 13.54
CA ALA A 103 -9.69 2.06 12.79
C ALA A 103 -9.77 0.80 13.68
N TRP A 104 -10.34 -0.27 13.14
CA TRP A 104 -10.26 -1.62 13.71
C TRP A 104 -10.42 -2.68 12.62
N LYS A 105 -9.90 -3.87 12.86
CA LYS A 105 -10.02 -4.98 11.92
C LYS A 105 -11.45 -5.53 11.90
N GLY A 106 -12.03 -5.66 10.71
CA GLY A 106 -13.37 -6.21 10.52
C GLY A 106 -14.49 -5.16 10.59
N MET A 107 -14.19 -3.90 10.24
CA MET A 107 -15.22 -2.88 10.00
C MET A 107 -16.18 -3.33 8.90
N ASN A 108 -17.44 -2.94 8.99
CA ASN A 108 -18.35 -2.96 7.85
C ASN A 108 -18.18 -1.68 7.01
N GLU A 109 -18.87 -1.58 5.89
CA GLU A 109 -18.75 -0.45 4.96
C GLU A 109 -19.22 0.88 5.58
N GLU A 110 -20.26 0.86 6.40
CA GLU A 110 -20.80 2.04 7.08
C GLU A 110 -19.79 2.54 8.13
N GLU A 111 -19.23 1.65 8.93
CA GLU A 111 -18.18 1.95 9.89
C GLU A 111 -16.91 2.48 9.23
N PHE A 112 -16.52 1.89 8.10
CA PHE A 112 -15.37 2.33 7.31
C PHE A 112 -15.53 3.77 6.83
N ASN A 113 -16.68 4.10 6.21
CA ASN A 113 -16.97 5.45 5.76
C ASN A 113 -17.02 6.45 6.93
N TRP A 114 -17.62 6.05 8.05
CA TRP A 114 -17.65 6.87 9.26
C TRP A 114 -16.23 7.16 9.79
N CYS A 115 -15.33 6.17 9.79
CA CYS A 115 -13.95 6.35 10.23
C CYS A 115 -13.20 7.39 9.38
N ILE A 116 -13.36 7.34 8.06
CA ILE A 116 -12.74 8.33 7.17
C ILE A 116 -13.32 9.72 7.45
N GLU A 117 -14.64 9.84 7.63
CA GLU A 117 -15.31 11.12 7.90
C GLU A 117 -14.80 11.77 9.21
N GLN A 118 -14.47 10.97 10.23
CA GLN A 118 -13.91 11.49 11.49
C GLN A 118 -12.53 12.13 11.32
N THR A 119 -11.79 11.82 10.26
CA THR A 119 -10.45 12.40 10.03
C THR A 119 -10.48 13.82 9.47
N LEU A 120 -11.63 14.30 9.01
CA LEU A 120 -11.74 15.58 8.30
C LEU A 120 -11.60 16.80 9.21
N PHE A 121 -11.83 16.64 10.51
CA PHE A 121 -11.87 17.75 11.48
C PHE A 121 -11.03 17.44 12.73
N PHE A 122 -10.32 18.45 13.22
CA PHE A 122 -9.32 18.34 14.28
C PHE A 122 -9.78 19.03 15.56
N GLY A 123 -9.65 18.34 16.68
CA GLY A 123 -9.93 18.88 18.00
C GLY A 123 -11.40 19.21 18.27
N GLU A 124 -11.66 19.74 19.47
CA GLU A 124 -13.03 20.14 19.90
C GLU A 124 -13.58 21.33 19.12
N ASP A 125 -12.71 22.19 18.62
CA ASP A 125 -13.04 23.37 17.80
C ASP A 125 -13.23 23.04 16.31
N GLN A 126 -13.14 21.75 15.95
CA GLN A 126 -13.45 21.23 14.61
C GLN A 126 -12.71 21.96 13.48
N GLN A 127 -11.40 22.21 13.65
CA GLN A 127 -10.58 22.79 12.60
C GLN A 127 -10.50 21.84 11.40
N PRO A 128 -10.76 22.29 10.17
CA PRO A 128 -10.70 21.40 9.00
C PRO A 128 -9.26 20.99 8.66
N LEU A 129 -9.12 19.83 8.02
CA LEU A 129 -7.84 19.40 7.44
C LEU A 129 -7.28 20.47 6.47
N ASN A 130 -5.96 20.51 6.31
CA ASN A 130 -5.30 21.31 5.28
C ASN A 130 -4.26 20.54 4.46
N MET A 131 -4.07 19.26 4.76
CA MET A 131 -3.25 18.32 4.00
C MET A 131 -3.92 16.94 3.99
N ILE A 132 -3.70 16.17 2.93
CA ILE A 132 -4.19 14.78 2.79
C ILE A 132 -3.01 13.85 2.56
N LEU A 133 -3.04 12.67 3.22
CA LEU A 133 -2.23 11.52 2.92
C LEU A 133 -3.17 10.34 2.68
N ASP A 134 -3.25 9.85 1.45
CA ASP A 134 -4.25 8.86 1.04
C ASP A 134 -3.62 7.59 0.44
N ASP A 135 -4.36 6.51 0.49
CA ASP A 135 -4.01 5.23 -0.11
C ASP A 135 -5.24 4.61 -0.77
N GLY A 136 -5.33 4.79 -2.08
CA GLY A 136 -6.44 4.33 -2.90
C GLY A 136 -7.46 5.42 -3.23
N GLY A 137 -7.37 6.60 -2.62
CA GLY A 137 -8.17 7.77 -2.97
C GLY A 137 -9.54 7.85 -2.31
N ASP A 138 -9.83 7.04 -1.28
CA ASP A 138 -11.17 7.05 -0.65
C ASP A 138 -11.39 8.32 0.20
N LEU A 139 -10.38 8.76 0.96
CA LEU A 139 -10.43 10.03 1.68
C LEU A 139 -10.53 11.22 0.72
N THR A 140 -9.69 11.23 -0.30
CA THR A 140 -9.69 12.29 -1.33
C THR A 140 -11.05 12.38 -2.01
N ASN A 141 -11.64 11.25 -2.42
CA ASN A 141 -12.96 11.25 -3.04
C ASN A 141 -14.05 11.67 -2.06
N MET A 142 -13.99 11.26 -0.80
CA MET A 142 -14.93 11.72 0.22
C MET A 142 -14.89 13.24 0.36
N VAL A 143 -13.71 13.84 0.46
CA VAL A 143 -13.56 15.31 0.52
C VAL A 143 -14.14 15.95 -0.72
N LEU A 144 -13.73 15.54 -1.93
CA LEU A 144 -14.10 16.21 -3.17
C LEU A 144 -15.58 16.02 -3.56
N ASP A 145 -16.19 14.90 -3.19
CA ASP A 145 -17.55 14.56 -3.61
C ASP A 145 -18.60 14.88 -2.52
N ARG A 146 -18.24 14.85 -1.23
CA ARG A 146 -19.18 15.09 -0.12
C ARG A 146 -18.93 16.40 0.64
N TYR A 147 -17.67 16.88 0.68
CA TYR A 147 -17.24 18.07 1.43
C TYR A 147 -16.40 19.03 0.55
N PRO A 148 -16.88 19.38 -0.67
CA PRO A 148 -16.08 20.16 -1.63
C PRO A 148 -15.66 21.53 -1.10
N GLU A 149 -16.35 22.07 -0.11
CA GLU A 149 -16.00 23.33 0.55
C GLU A 149 -14.65 23.25 1.30
N LEU A 150 -14.23 22.06 1.74
CA LEU A 150 -12.95 21.87 2.42
C LEU A 150 -11.76 21.97 1.45
N ALA A 151 -11.98 21.66 0.18
CA ALA A 151 -10.93 21.57 -0.82
C ALA A 151 -10.12 22.86 -0.99
N THR A 152 -10.74 24.03 -0.80
CA THR A 152 -10.08 25.35 -0.90
C THR A 152 -9.03 25.59 0.18
N GLY A 153 -9.12 24.88 1.31
CA GLY A 153 -8.18 24.97 2.43
C GLY A 153 -7.04 23.96 2.35
N ILE A 154 -7.05 23.03 1.39
CA ILE A 154 -6.08 21.96 1.28
C ILE A 154 -4.91 22.38 0.41
N GLY A 155 -3.71 22.44 1.02
CA GLY A 155 -2.46 22.82 0.35
C GLY A 155 -1.89 21.77 -0.57
N GLY A 156 -2.27 20.51 -0.40
CA GLY A 156 -1.84 19.40 -1.24
C GLY A 156 -2.19 18.04 -0.68
N LEU A 157 -1.99 17.02 -1.50
CA LEU A 157 -2.17 15.62 -1.12
C LEU A 157 -1.01 14.74 -1.61
N SER A 158 -0.74 13.66 -0.90
CA SER A 158 0.14 12.58 -1.35
C SER A 158 -0.62 11.26 -1.42
N GLU A 159 -0.39 10.48 -2.48
CA GLU A 159 -1.10 9.22 -2.76
C GLU A 159 -0.12 8.05 -2.82
N GLU A 160 -0.43 7.00 -2.08
CA GLU A 160 0.44 5.83 -1.88
C GLU A 160 0.39 4.83 -3.02
N THR A 161 -0.77 4.60 -3.64
CA THR A 161 -0.96 3.41 -4.46
C THR A 161 -1.48 3.70 -5.88
N THR A 162 -1.18 2.79 -6.80
CA THR A 162 -1.53 2.88 -8.23
C THR A 162 -2.99 3.24 -8.47
N THR A 163 -3.91 2.68 -7.70
CA THR A 163 -5.36 2.93 -7.90
C THR A 163 -5.77 4.35 -7.55
N GLY A 164 -5.26 4.87 -6.42
CA GLY A 164 -5.53 6.26 -6.06
C GLY A 164 -4.91 7.23 -7.07
N VAL A 165 -3.69 6.94 -7.51
CA VAL A 165 -3.02 7.70 -8.59
C VAL A 165 -3.85 7.73 -9.87
N HIS A 166 -4.43 6.58 -10.28
CA HIS A 166 -5.31 6.54 -11.44
C HIS A 166 -6.54 7.46 -11.28
N ARG A 167 -7.18 7.45 -10.11
CA ARG A 167 -8.29 8.34 -9.78
C ARG A 167 -7.88 9.82 -9.80
N LEU A 168 -6.67 10.15 -9.36
CA LEU A 168 -6.13 11.52 -9.42
C LEU A 168 -5.91 11.98 -10.85
N TYR A 169 -5.33 11.15 -11.70
CA TYR A 169 -5.17 11.46 -13.13
C TYR A 169 -6.53 11.66 -13.83
N GLU A 170 -7.52 10.84 -13.52
CA GLU A 170 -8.88 11.03 -14.04
C GLU A 170 -9.46 12.40 -13.64
N ARG A 171 -9.31 12.80 -12.37
CA ARG A 171 -9.76 14.11 -11.88
C ARG A 171 -8.97 15.25 -12.54
N MET A 172 -7.67 15.11 -12.70
CA MET A 172 -6.82 16.09 -13.39
C MET A 172 -7.28 16.29 -14.84
N ILE A 173 -7.48 15.22 -15.59
CA ILE A 173 -7.95 15.27 -17.00
C ILE A 173 -9.33 15.92 -17.11
N LYS A 174 -10.23 15.65 -16.13
CA LYS A 174 -11.56 16.25 -16.05
C LYS A 174 -11.56 17.70 -15.53
N GLY A 175 -10.40 18.23 -15.10
CA GLY A 175 -10.30 19.57 -14.50
C GLY A 175 -10.99 19.69 -13.14
N THR A 176 -11.12 18.58 -12.40
CA THR A 176 -11.80 18.49 -11.10
C THR A 176 -10.83 18.17 -9.93
N LEU A 177 -9.54 18.32 -10.13
CA LEU A 177 -8.52 18.23 -9.09
C LEU A 177 -8.19 19.65 -8.59
N PRO A 178 -8.65 20.07 -7.39
CA PRO A 178 -8.54 21.46 -6.94
C PRO A 178 -7.26 21.79 -6.15
N MET A 179 -6.35 20.83 -5.96
CA MET A 179 -5.08 20.99 -5.26
C MET A 179 -3.96 20.20 -5.95
N PRO A 180 -2.68 20.53 -5.71
CA PRO A 180 -1.57 19.71 -6.18
C PRO A 180 -1.54 18.35 -5.50
N ALA A 181 -1.13 17.33 -6.23
CA ALA A 181 -0.98 15.96 -5.75
C ALA A 181 0.42 15.41 -6.04
N ILE A 182 1.07 14.80 -5.06
CA ILE A 182 2.28 14.01 -5.26
C ILE A 182 1.91 12.53 -5.32
N ASN A 183 2.16 11.92 -6.47
CA ASN A 183 2.10 10.50 -6.72
C ASN A 183 3.34 9.84 -6.12
N VAL A 184 3.23 9.35 -4.90
CA VAL A 184 4.31 8.62 -4.22
C VAL A 184 4.50 7.23 -4.80
N ASN A 185 3.42 6.60 -5.30
CA ASN A 185 3.53 5.25 -5.90
C ASN A 185 4.59 5.15 -6.99
N ASP A 186 4.75 6.19 -7.82
CA ASP A 186 5.67 6.18 -8.96
C ASP A 186 7.07 6.74 -8.63
N SER A 187 7.32 7.15 -7.38
CA SER A 187 8.70 7.29 -6.88
C SER A 187 9.42 5.96 -7.02
N VAL A 188 10.66 5.97 -7.51
CA VAL A 188 11.39 4.72 -7.77
C VAL A 188 11.64 3.94 -6.48
N THR A 189 11.99 4.65 -5.39
CA THR A 189 12.18 4.06 -4.07
C THR A 189 10.89 3.55 -3.43
N LYS A 190 9.71 3.85 -4.01
CA LYS A 190 8.44 3.22 -3.64
C LYS A 190 8.11 2.07 -4.59
N SER A 191 7.90 2.32 -5.88
CA SER A 191 7.39 1.33 -6.84
C SER A 191 8.32 0.12 -7.01
N LYS A 192 9.64 0.34 -7.04
CA LYS A 192 10.63 -0.73 -7.21
C LYS A 192 11.01 -1.44 -5.90
N PHE A 193 10.56 -0.92 -4.76
CA PHE A 193 10.82 -1.50 -3.43
C PHE A 193 9.54 -2.07 -2.82
N ASP A 194 8.55 -1.26 -2.52
CA ASP A 194 7.27 -1.67 -1.94
C ASP A 194 6.54 -2.67 -2.84
N ASN A 195 6.19 -2.26 -4.05
CA ASN A 195 5.41 -3.10 -4.96
C ASN A 195 6.15 -4.40 -5.33
N LYS A 196 7.47 -4.36 -5.44
CA LYS A 196 8.28 -5.52 -5.83
C LYS A 196 8.74 -6.34 -4.62
N TYR A 197 9.58 -5.75 -3.77
CA TYR A 197 10.19 -6.47 -2.64
C TYR A 197 9.20 -6.69 -1.50
N GLY A 198 8.29 -5.74 -1.25
CA GLY A 198 7.22 -5.91 -0.28
C GLY A 198 6.32 -7.11 -0.61
N CYS A 199 5.86 -7.21 -1.86
CA CYS A 199 5.07 -8.35 -2.31
C CYS A 199 5.90 -9.66 -2.35
N ARG A 200 7.20 -9.57 -2.64
CA ARG A 200 8.10 -10.72 -2.58
C ARG A 200 8.16 -11.35 -1.19
N GLU A 201 8.22 -10.53 -0.14
CA GLU A 201 8.23 -11.02 1.25
C GLU A 201 6.83 -11.46 1.70
N SER A 202 5.81 -10.65 1.46
CA SER A 202 4.50 -10.77 2.10
C SER A 202 3.56 -11.78 1.43
N ALA A 203 3.68 -12.06 0.12
CA ALA A 203 2.76 -12.95 -0.60
C ALA A 203 2.84 -14.40 -0.10
N VAL A 204 4.05 -14.95 -0.06
CA VAL A 204 4.28 -16.34 0.40
C VAL A 204 4.07 -16.46 1.90
N ASP A 205 4.43 -15.43 2.69
CA ASP A 205 4.18 -15.39 4.14
C ASP A 205 2.68 -15.51 4.42
N ALA A 206 1.85 -14.73 3.75
CA ALA A 206 0.40 -14.77 3.93
C ALA A 206 -0.22 -16.13 3.61
N ILE A 207 0.19 -16.74 2.49
CA ILE A 207 -0.33 -18.05 2.09
C ILE A 207 0.10 -19.12 3.08
N ARG A 208 1.34 -19.09 3.57
CA ARG A 208 1.82 -20.05 4.60
C ARG A 208 1.04 -19.90 5.89
N ARG A 209 0.85 -18.68 6.40
CA ARG A 209 0.06 -18.43 7.62
C ARG A 209 -1.39 -18.87 7.46
N ALA A 210 -1.99 -18.60 6.29
CA ALA A 210 -3.37 -18.97 6.03
C ALA A 210 -3.58 -20.48 5.95
N THR A 211 -2.66 -21.22 5.33
CA THR A 211 -2.92 -22.58 4.85
C THR A 211 -1.94 -23.65 5.34
N ASP A 212 -0.78 -23.28 5.87
CA ASP A 212 0.35 -24.19 6.20
C ASP A 212 0.78 -25.06 4.99
N LEU A 213 0.47 -24.66 3.75
CA LEU A 213 0.80 -25.40 2.56
C LEU A 213 2.30 -25.40 2.28
N MET A 214 2.82 -26.55 1.89
CA MET A 214 4.15 -26.62 1.28
C MET A 214 4.09 -26.02 -0.13
N ILE A 215 4.86 -24.98 -0.36
CA ILE A 215 4.92 -24.27 -1.65
C ILE A 215 5.73 -25.06 -2.68
N ALA A 216 6.86 -25.66 -2.24
CA ALA A 216 7.76 -26.40 -3.11
C ALA A 216 7.03 -27.49 -3.91
N GLY A 217 7.34 -27.58 -5.21
CA GLY A 217 6.77 -28.54 -6.13
C GLY A 217 5.37 -28.23 -6.65
N LYS A 218 4.65 -27.24 -6.07
CA LYS A 218 3.33 -26.84 -6.58
C LYS A 218 3.46 -26.04 -7.88
N VAL A 219 2.44 -26.17 -8.74
CA VAL A 219 2.23 -25.23 -9.84
C VAL A 219 1.54 -24.00 -9.29
N VAL A 220 2.17 -22.85 -9.49
CA VAL A 220 1.62 -21.55 -9.10
C VAL A 220 1.38 -20.71 -10.36
N VAL A 221 0.16 -20.28 -10.56
CA VAL A 221 -0.20 -19.34 -11.63
C VAL A 221 -0.21 -17.92 -11.05
N CYS A 222 0.72 -17.08 -11.51
CA CYS A 222 0.77 -15.66 -11.18
C CYS A 222 0.18 -14.86 -12.33
N ALA A 223 -0.97 -14.22 -12.12
CA ALA A 223 -1.58 -13.35 -13.11
C ALA A 223 -1.05 -11.92 -12.93
N GLY A 224 -0.33 -11.44 -13.96
CA GLY A 224 0.37 -10.16 -13.97
C GLY A 224 1.88 -10.28 -13.73
N TYR A 225 2.67 -9.44 -14.44
CA TYR A 225 4.13 -9.36 -14.30
C TYR A 225 4.64 -7.90 -14.28
N GLY A 226 3.84 -6.99 -13.71
CA GLY A 226 4.27 -5.67 -13.25
C GLY A 226 5.18 -5.80 -12.02
N ASP A 227 5.44 -4.71 -11.31
CA ASP A 227 6.33 -4.76 -10.13
C ASP A 227 5.85 -5.75 -9.06
N VAL A 228 4.54 -5.75 -8.76
CA VAL A 228 3.92 -6.71 -7.84
C VAL A 228 4.07 -8.15 -8.31
N GLY A 229 3.76 -8.42 -9.57
CA GLY A 229 3.88 -9.75 -10.17
C GLY A 229 5.31 -10.26 -10.20
N LYS A 230 6.29 -9.40 -10.50
CA LYS A 230 7.74 -9.74 -10.48
C LYS A 230 8.19 -10.18 -9.10
N GLY A 231 7.83 -9.42 -8.06
CA GLY A 231 8.15 -9.77 -6.68
C GLY A 231 7.51 -11.08 -6.27
N THR A 232 6.22 -11.22 -6.52
CA THR A 232 5.41 -12.39 -6.18
C THR A 232 5.93 -13.67 -6.87
N ALA A 233 6.13 -13.63 -8.19
CA ALA A 233 6.65 -14.77 -8.96
C ALA A 233 8.04 -15.19 -8.48
N ALA A 234 8.93 -14.21 -8.21
CA ALA A 234 10.27 -14.48 -7.69
C ALA A 234 10.23 -15.17 -6.31
N SER A 235 9.31 -14.75 -5.43
CA SER A 235 9.11 -15.36 -4.11
C SER A 235 8.69 -16.82 -4.20
N PHE A 236 7.69 -17.12 -5.03
CA PHE A 236 7.25 -18.50 -5.25
C PHE A 236 8.34 -19.38 -5.87
N LYS A 237 9.10 -18.84 -6.86
CA LYS A 237 10.24 -19.54 -7.46
C LYS A 237 11.32 -19.85 -6.42
N ALA A 238 11.66 -18.89 -5.56
CA ALA A 238 12.62 -19.09 -4.47
C ALA A 238 12.14 -20.12 -3.44
N ALA A 239 10.81 -20.21 -3.21
CA ALA A 239 10.20 -21.22 -2.36
C ALA A 239 10.09 -22.62 -3.02
N GLY A 240 10.60 -22.79 -4.24
CA GLY A 240 10.64 -24.08 -4.96
C GLY A 240 9.37 -24.40 -5.76
N ALA A 241 8.49 -23.44 -6.01
CA ALA A 241 7.34 -23.64 -6.88
C ALA A 241 7.71 -23.69 -8.36
N ARG A 242 6.84 -24.32 -9.15
CA ARG A 242 6.83 -24.23 -10.60
C ARG A 242 5.88 -23.09 -11.00
N VAL A 243 6.45 -21.91 -11.29
CA VAL A 243 5.69 -20.70 -11.52
C VAL A 243 5.39 -20.53 -13.00
N ILE A 244 4.12 -20.28 -13.34
CA ILE A 244 3.62 -19.89 -14.64
C ILE A 244 3.05 -18.49 -14.52
N VAL A 245 3.51 -17.58 -15.37
CA VAL A 245 3.04 -16.20 -15.43
C VAL A 245 1.99 -16.06 -16.53
N THR A 246 0.96 -15.26 -16.29
CA THR A 246 0.03 -14.82 -17.33
C THR A 246 0.10 -13.29 -17.46
N GLU A 247 0.21 -12.77 -18.67
CA GLU A 247 0.45 -11.34 -18.91
C GLU A 247 -0.16 -10.90 -20.24
N ILE A 248 -0.56 -9.63 -20.32
CA ILE A 248 -1.09 -9.01 -21.55
C ILE A 248 -0.08 -8.03 -22.18
N ASP A 249 0.81 -7.45 -21.39
CA ASP A 249 1.86 -6.55 -21.87
C ASP A 249 3.01 -7.38 -22.45
N PRO A 250 3.34 -7.21 -23.76
CA PRO A 250 4.39 -7.98 -24.39
C PRO A 250 5.79 -7.71 -23.81
N ILE A 251 6.04 -6.51 -23.25
CA ILE A 251 7.32 -6.19 -22.61
C ILE A 251 7.44 -6.95 -21.29
N CYS A 252 6.42 -6.89 -20.44
CA CYS A 252 6.39 -7.63 -19.17
C CYS A 252 6.43 -9.14 -19.40
N ALA A 253 5.71 -9.65 -20.43
CA ALA A 253 5.75 -11.07 -20.79
C ALA A 253 7.18 -11.49 -21.24
N LEU A 254 7.85 -10.68 -22.05
CA LEU A 254 9.22 -10.96 -22.47
C LEU A 254 10.20 -10.94 -21.29
N GLN A 255 10.05 -9.98 -20.36
CA GLN A 255 10.84 -9.94 -19.13
C GLN A 255 10.63 -11.20 -18.29
N ALA A 256 9.38 -11.67 -18.14
CA ALA A 256 9.10 -12.91 -17.43
C ALA A 256 9.82 -14.12 -18.02
N VAL A 257 9.86 -14.23 -19.35
CA VAL A 257 10.60 -15.30 -20.04
C VAL A 257 12.11 -15.18 -19.79
N MET A 258 12.67 -13.96 -19.86
CA MET A 258 14.10 -13.73 -19.58
C MET A 258 14.46 -14.04 -18.11
N ASP A 259 13.53 -13.81 -17.15
CA ASP A 259 13.69 -14.17 -15.75
C ASP A 259 13.49 -15.68 -15.48
N GLY A 260 13.26 -16.46 -16.56
CA GLY A 260 13.15 -17.93 -16.53
C GLY A 260 11.79 -18.43 -16.01
N PHE A 261 10.72 -17.72 -16.31
CA PHE A 261 9.34 -18.16 -16.10
C PHE A 261 8.71 -18.65 -17.41
N GLU A 262 7.82 -19.62 -17.29
CA GLU A 262 6.90 -19.97 -18.37
C GLU A 262 5.79 -18.91 -18.45
N VAL A 263 5.49 -18.40 -19.65
CA VAL A 263 4.37 -17.47 -19.89
C VAL A 263 3.32 -18.14 -20.74
N ARG A 264 2.07 -18.21 -20.22
CA ARG A 264 0.95 -18.90 -20.86
C ARG A 264 -0.34 -18.11 -20.68
N ARG A 265 -1.37 -18.48 -21.43
CA ARG A 265 -2.73 -17.96 -21.24
C ARG A 265 -3.34 -18.61 -19.99
N ILE A 266 -4.12 -17.84 -19.23
CA ILE A 266 -4.72 -18.30 -17.98
C ILE A 266 -5.67 -19.50 -18.21
N ASP A 267 -6.46 -19.46 -19.28
CA ASP A 267 -7.40 -20.52 -19.63
C ASP A 267 -6.70 -21.89 -19.85
N ASP A 268 -5.43 -21.87 -20.30
CA ASP A 268 -4.67 -23.09 -20.60
C ASP A 268 -4.00 -23.70 -19.36
N VAL A 269 -3.86 -22.94 -18.26
CA VAL A 269 -3.04 -23.35 -17.12
C VAL A 269 -3.75 -23.36 -15.77
N VAL A 270 -4.89 -22.69 -15.65
CA VAL A 270 -5.62 -22.58 -14.38
C VAL A 270 -5.99 -23.95 -13.79
N GLY A 271 -6.31 -24.92 -14.64
CA GLY A 271 -6.59 -26.31 -14.23
C GLY A 271 -5.37 -27.09 -13.71
N LEU A 272 -4.15 -26.61 -13.96
CA LEU A 272 -2.91 -27.22 -13.45
C LEU A 272 -2.52 -26.66 -12.09
N ALA A 273 -3.03 -25.47 -11.73
CA ALA A 273 -2.60 -24.71 -10.57
C ALA A 273 -2.95 -25.40 -9.25
N GLY A 274 -2.02 -25.38 -8.31
CA GLY A 274 -2.29 -25.62 -6.89
C GLY A 274 -2.53 -24.31 -6.14
N ILE A 275 -1.97 -23.21 -6.68
CA ILE A 275 -2.17 -21.84 -6.18
C ILE A 275 -2.36 -20.92 -7.39
N VAL A 276 -3.36 -20.05 -7.32
CA VAL A 276 -3.59 -18.94 -8.26
C VAL A 276 -3.51 -17.64 -7.48
N ILE A 277 -2.65 -16.73 -7.91
CA ILE A 277 -2.52 -15.41 -7.31
C ILE A 277 -2.64 -14.33 -8.38
N THR A 278 -3.48 -13.33 -8.14
CA THR A 278 -3.70 -12.20 -9.05
C THR A 278 -2.97 -10.95 -8.57
N SER A 279 -2.44 -10.17 -9.52
CA SER A 279 -1.59 -8.99 -9.28
C SER A 279 -1.63 -7.99 -10.44
N THR A 280 -2.77 -7.91 -11.13
CA THR A 280 -2.88 -7.18 -12.40
C THR A 280 -3.34 -5.73 -12.24
N GLY A 281 -3.95 -5.38 -11.12
CA GLY A 281 -4.61 -4.08 -10.92
C GLY A 281 -5.84 -3.88 -11.82
N ASN A 282 -6.34 -4.95 -12.43
CA ASN A 282 -7.51 -4.94 -13.32
C ASN A 282 -8.69 -5.67 -12.65
N LYS A 283 -9.75 -5.96 -13.37
CA LYS A 283 -10.93 -6.65 -12.87
C LYS A 283 -11.20 -7.94 -13.64
N ASN A 284 -11.93 -8.89 -13.00
CA ASN A 284 -12.43 -10.09 -13.63
C ASN A 284 -11.32 -10.94 -14.28
N ILE A 285 -10.19 -11.09 -13.60
CA ILE A 285 -9.09 -11.96 -14.03
C ILE A 285 -9.45 -13.43 -13.79
N ILE A 286 -10.00 -13.72 -12.60
CA ILE A 286 -10.55 -15.03 -12.28
C ILE A 286 -12.08 -14.93 -12.31
N VAL A 287 -12.68 -15.64 -13.26
CA VAL A 287 -14.12 -15.64 -13.51
C VAL A 287 -14.67 -17.08 -13.52
N ASP A 288 -15.96 -17.24 -13.81
CA ASP A 288 -16.74 -18.49 -13.76
C ASP A 288 -16.06 -19.71 -14.40
N ARG A 289 -15.56 -19.57 -15.63
CA ARG A 289 -14.89 -20.66 -16.36
C ARG A 289 -13.59 -21.10 -15.70
N HIS A 290 -12.89 -20.16 -15.06
CA HIS A 290 -11.64 -20.45 -14.34
C HIS A 290 -11.91 -21.24 -13.06
N PHE A 291 -12.91 -20.84 -12.25
CA PHE A 291 -13.31 -21.59 -11.05
C PHE A 291 -13.71 -23.02 -11.38
N LYS A 292 -14.49 -23.21 -12.45
CA LYS A 292 -14.93 -24.54 -12.90
C LYS A 292 -13.80 -25.41 -13.46
N ALA A 293 -12.74 -24.79 -14.00
CA ALA A 293 -11.57 -25.50 -14.53
C ALA A 293 -10.53 -25.84 -13.44
N MET A 294 -10.59 -25.21 -12.26
CA MET A 294 -9.66 -25.47 -11.17
C MET A 294 -9.80 -26.89 -10.63
N LYS A 295 -8.66 -27.47 -10.25
CA LYS A 295 -8.68 -28.78 -9.58
C LYS A 295 -9.03 -28.65 -8.09
N ASP A 296 -9.36 -29.76 -7.49
CA ASP A 296 -9.66 -29.85 -6.05
C ASP A 296 -8.52 -29.27 -5.19
N LYS A 297 -8.90 -28.51 -4.15
CA LYS A 297 -8.01 -27.83 -3.19
C LYS A 297 -7.10 -26.77 -3.82
N THR A 298 -7.47 -26.20 -4.97
CA THR A 298 -6.75 -25.02 -5.49
C THR A 298 -6.97 -23.84 -4.56
N VAL A 299 -5.86 -23.18 -4.16
CA VAL A 299 -5.88 -21.93 -3.39
C VAL A 299 -5.93 -20.75 -4.34
N VAL A 300 -6.87 -19.84 -4.14
CA VAL A 300 -7.05 -18.62 -4.94
C VAL A 300 -6.93 -17.42 -4.03
N CYS A 301 -6.08 -16.46 -4.41
CA CYS A 301 -5.88 -15.23 -3.66
C CYS A 301 -5.48 -14.07 -4.58
N ASN A 302 -5.57 -12.86 -4.04
CA ASN A 302 -5.20 -11.62 -4.70
C ASN A 302 -4.18 -10.85 -3.86
N ILE A 303 -3.21 -10.23 -4.51
CA ILE A 303 -2.26 -9.30 -3.89
C ILE A 303 -2.33 -7.90 -4.52
N GLY A 304 -3.26 -7.68 -5.47
CA GLY A 304 -3.63 -6.37 -5.97
C GLY A 304 -4.45 -5.58 -4.95
N HIS A 305 -4.45 -4.26 -5.07
CA HIS A 305 -5.08 -3.38 -4.07
C HIS A 305 -6.58 -3.64 -3.86
N PHE A 306 -7.34 -3.87 -4.93
CA PHE A 306 -8.79 -4.09 -4.88
C PHE A 306 -9.20 -5.55 -5.03
N ASP A 307 -10.40 -5.85 -4.56
CA ASP A 307 -11.01 -7.18 -4.52
C ASP A 307 -11.77 -7.57 -5.81
N ASN A 308 -11.60 -6.83 -6.89
CA ASN A 308 -12.32 -7.02 -8.15
C ASN A 308 -11.58 -7.86 -9.21
N GLU A 309 -10.34 -8.29 -8.93
CA GLU A 309 -9.60 -9.20 -9.81
C GLU A 309 -10.20 -10.61 -9.81
N ILE A 310 -10.78 -11.03 -8.69
CA ILE A 310 -11.48 -12.33 -8.52
C ILE A 310 -12.97 -12.05 -8.45
N ASP A 311 -13.77 -12.67 -9.33
CA ASP A 311 -15.22 -12.48 -9.35
C ASP A 311 -15.91 -13.21 -8.20
N MET A 312 -15.72 -12.65 -6.99
CA MET A 312 -16.35 -13.14 -5.77
C MET A 312 -17.87 -12.99 -5.80
N ALA A 313 -18.40 -12.00 -6.55
CA ALA A 313 -19.84 -11.82 -6.69
C ALA A 313 -20.49 -13.01 -7.40
N TRP A 314 -19.88 -13.46 -8.50
CA TRP A 314 -20.33 -14.66 -9.20
C TRP A 314 -20.20 -15.91 -8.32
N LEU A 315 -19.06 -16.10 -7.65
CA LEU A 315 -18.82 -17.26 -6.80
C LEU A 315 -19.83 -17.32 -5.65
N ASN A 316 -20.07 -16.23 -4.94
CA ASN A 316 -21.05 -16.15 -3.87
C ASN A 316 -22.48 -16.39 -4.37
N LYS A 317 -22.83 -15.84 -5.52
CA LYS A 317 -24.16 -16.03 -6.11
C LYS A 317 -24.46 -17.48 -6.46
N ASN A 318 -23.48 -18.21 -7.03
CA ASN A 318 -23.70 -19.53 -7.59
C ASN A 318 -23.33 -20.65 -6.61
N TYR A 319 -22.34 -20.44 -5.73
CA TYR A 319 -21.81 -21.46 -4.82
C TYR A 319 -21.74 -20.99 -3.36
N GLY A 320 -22.32 -19.84 -3.02
CA GLY A 320 -22.35 -19.31 -1.65
C GLY A 320 -23.01 -20.25 -0.64
N SER A 321 -23.98 -21.07 -1.06
CA SER A 321 -24.59 -22.10 -0.21
C SER A 321 -23.63 -23.24 0.18
N THR A 322 -22.52 -23.38 -0.52
CA THR A 322 -21.47 -24.37 -0.23
C THR A 322 -20.32 -23.78 0.58
N LYS A 323 -20.32 -22.45 0.81
CA LYS A 323 -19.26 -21.75 1.56
C LYS A 323 -19.12 -22.33 2.95
N SER A 324 -17.90 -22.65 3.32
CA SER A 324 -17.49 -23.05 4.67
C SER A 324 -16.25 -22.28 5.08
N THR A 325 -16.36 -21.44 6.11
CA THR A 325 -15.20 -20.74 6.68
C THR A 325 -14.40 -21.69 7.57
N ILE A 326 -13.18 -22.02 7.14
CA ILE A 326 -12.27 -22.92 7.86
C ILE A 326 -11.67 -22.21 9.07
N LYS A 327 -11.21 -20.99 8.87
CA LYS A 327 -10.69 -20.06 9.88
C LYS A 327 -10.81 -18.62 9.34
N PRO A 328 -10.63 -17.58 10.15
CA PRO A 328 -10.71 -16.20 9.65
C PRO A 328 -9.90 -16.00 8.36
N GLN A 329 -10.52 -15.40 7.35
CA GLN A 329 -9.94 -15.12 6.03
C GLN A 329 -9.60 -16.36 5.17
N VAL A 330 -10.10 -17.55 5.51
CA VAL A 330 -9.91 -18.78 4.74
C VAL A 330 -11.25 -19.45 4.53
N ASP A 331 -11.81 -19.30 3.35
CA ASP A 331 -13.11 -19.85 2.95
C ASP A 331 -12.94 -20.95 1.92
N LEU A 332 -13.76 -21.99 2.04
CA LEU A 332 -13.85 -23.09 1.11
C LEU A 332 -15.20 -23.04 0.39
N TYR A 333 -15.17 -23.18 -0.93
CA TYR A 333 -16.35 -23.30 -1.79
C TYR A 333 -16.28 -24.61 -2.56
N ASN A 334 -17.37 -25.38 -2.61
CA ASN A 334 -17.45 -26.54 -3.48
C ASN A 334 -18.01 -26.12 -4.84
N VAL A 335 -17.16 -26.11 -5.87
CA VAL A 335 -17.49 -25.74 -7.24
C VAL A 335 -17.52 -27.01 -8.09
N ASP A 336 -18.71 -27.46 -8.47
CA ASP A 336 -18.96 -28.64 -9.31
C ASP A 336 -18.21 -29.91 -8.84
N GLY A 337 -18.06 -30.08 -7.51
CA GLY A 337 -17.41 -31.24 -6.90
C GLY A 337 -15.95 -31.02 -6.49
N ASN A 338 -15.33 -29.92 -6.89
CA ASN A 338 -13.99 -29.53 -6.44
C ASN A 338 -14.08 -28.46 -5.35
N ASP A 339 -13.33 -28.64 -4.28
CA ASP A 339 -13.20 -27.65 -3.22
C ASP A 339 -12.15 -26.60 -3.58
N ILE A 340 -12.57 -25.35 -3.68
CA ILE A 340 -11.71 -24.20 -3.96
C ILE A 340 -11.53 -23.39 -2.69
N ILE A 341 -10.28 -23.06 -2.33
CA ILE A 341 -9.93 -22.30 -1.12
C ILE A 341 -9.69 -20.84 -1.50
N ILE A 342 -10.52 -19.94 -0.99
CA ILE A 342 -10.40 -18.51 -1.23
C ILE A 342 -9.78 -17.86 0.01
N LEU A 343 -8.73 -17.06 -0.19
CA LEU A 343 -8.08 -16.31 0.87
C LEU A 343 -8.52 -14.85 0.87
N ALA A 344 -8.71 -14.30 2.06
CA ALA A 344 -9.06 -12.89 2.31
C ALA A 344 -10.28 -12.41 1.49
N GLU A 345 -11.21 -13.31 1.17
CA GLU A 345 -12.40 -13.01 0.34
C GLU A 345 -12.07 -12.34 -1.02
N GLY A 346 -10.91 -12.64 -1.60
CA GLY A 346 -10.40 -12.02 -2.83
C GLY A 346 -9.73 -10.65 -2.65
N ARG A 347 -9.65 -10.13 -1.42
CA ARG A 347 -8.94 -8.89 -1.07
C ARG A 347 -7.45 -9.13 -0.92
N LEU A 348 -6.70 -8.08 -0.54
CA LEU A 348 -5.25 -8.15 -0.27
C LEU A 348 -4.89 -9.28 0.69
N VAL A 349 -4.30 -10.35 0.16
CA VAL A 349 -3.99 -11.56 0.94
C VAL A 349 -2.93 -11.28 2.01
N ASN A 350 -1.94 -10.45 1.71
CA ASN A 350 -0.84 -10.14 2.61
C ASN A 350 -1.28 -9.38 3.87
N LEU A 351 -2.31 -8.56 3.79
CA LEU A 351 -2.90 -7.83 4.92
C LEU A 351 -4.07 -8.59 5.55
N GLY A 352 -4.86 -9.31 4.75
CA GLY A 352 -5.97 -10.11 5.24
C GLY A 352 -5.51 -11.33 6.05
N CYS A 353 -4.54 -12.07 5.53
CA CYS A 353 -4.04 -13.33 6.12
C CYS A 353 -2.73 -13.20 6.88
N ALA A 354 -2.03 -12.06 6.79
CA ALA A 354 -0.77 -11.80 7.49
C ALA A 354 -0.71 -10.35 7.98
N THR A 355 0.47 -9.76 8.02
CA THR A 355 0.73 -8.42 8.59
C THR A 355 1.22 -7.39 7.56
N GLY A 356 1.15 -7.73 6.27
CA GLY A 356 1.55 -6.86 5.17
C GLY A 356 3.06 -6.88 4.90
N HIS A 357 3.57 -5.78 4.36
CA HIS A 357 4.97 -5.64 3.99
C HIS A 357 5.88 -5.46 5.21
N PRO A 358 7.16 -5.89 5.13
CA PRO A 358 8.12 -5.73 6.22
C PRO A 358 8.49 -4.26 6.44
N SER A 359 8.89 -3.94 7.68
CA SER A 359 9.16 -2.58 8.13
C SER A 359 10.19 -1.83 7.28
N PHE A 360 11.28 -2.50 6.87
CA PHE A 360 12.31 -1.87 6.04
C PHE A 360 11.79 -1.40 4.68
N VAL A 361 10.93 -2.20 4.05
CA VAL A 361 10.28 -1.83 2.77
C VAL A 361 9.34 -0.65 2.97
N MET A 362 8.50 -0.70 4.02
CA MET A 362 7.59 0.39 4.33
C MET A 362 8.31 1.68 4.75
N SER A 363 9.52 1.56 5.31
CA SER A 363 10.37 2.73 5.54
C SER A 363 10.66 3.50 4.26
N ASN A 364 10.92 2.82 3.13
CA ASN A 364 11.11 3.49 1.85
C ASN A 364 9.84 4.26 1.42
N SER A 365 8.68 3.60 1.42
CA SER A 365 7.40 4.22 1.04
C SER A 365 7.06 5.40 1.94
N PHE A 366 7.17 5.22 3.24
CA PHE A 366 6.76 6.25 4.20
C PHE A 366 7.76 7.41 4.32
N THR A 367 9.04 7.19 4.02
CA THR A 367 10.00 8.29 3.88
C THR A 367 9.63 9.17 2.67
N ASN A 368 9.19 8.55 1.55
CA ASN A 368 8.62 9.29 0.41
C ASN A 368 7.38 10.10 0.82
N GLN A 369 6.47 9.52 1.61
CA GLN A 369 5.26 10.20 2.09
C GLN A 369 5.60 11.43 2.94
N VAL A 370 6.49 11.29 3.90
CA VAL A 370 6.92 12.40 4.77
C VAL A 370 7.56 13.51 3.95
N LEU A 371 8.45 13.16 3.02
CA LEU A 371 9.09 14.15 2.14
C LEU A 371 8.09 14.83 1.20
N ALA A 372 7.09 14.10 0.69
CA ALA A 372 6.02 14.66 -0.13
C ALA A 372 5.16 15.65 0.67
N GLN A 373 4.82 15.33 1.92
CA GLN A 373 4.07 16.24 2.80
C GLN A 373 4.89 17.50 3.12
N ILE A 374 6.19 17.36 3.42
CA ILE A 374 7.08 18.52 3.65
C ILE A 374 7.16 19.37 2.37
N GLU A 375 7.40 18.75 1.22
CA GLU A 375 7.56 19.44 -0.06
C GLU A 375 6.32 20.26 -0.43
N LEU A 376 5.12 19.69 -0.29
CA LEU A 376 3.87 20.38 -0.57
C LEU A 376 3.57 21.50 0.44
N TYR A 377 3.75 21.20 1.74
CA TYR A 377 3.37 22.14 2.80
C TYR A 377 4.29 23.34 2.89
N THR A 378 5.60 23.14 2.70
CA THR A 378 6.62 24.21 2.84
C THR A 378 6.80 25.06 1.57
N ASN A 379 6.23 24.63 0.43
CA ASN A 379 6.35 25.32 -0.84
C ASN A 379 4.96 25.66 -1.43
N PRO A 380 4.12 26.44 -0.73
CA PRO A 380 2.78 26.77 -1.21
C PRO A 380 2.85 27.52 -2.54
N GLY A 381 2.04 27.09 -3.51
CA GLY A 381 1.99 27.70 -4.85
C GLY A 381 3.11 27.29 -5.82
N LYS A 382 4.06 26.45 -5.40
CA LYS A 382 5.10 25.91 -6.29
C LYS A 382 4.51 24.96 -7.33
N TYR A 383 3.52 24.17 -6.94
CA TYR A 383 2.90 23.15 -7.76
C TYR A 383 1.50 23.61 -8.19
N PRO A 384 1.17 23.62 -9.50
CA PRO A 384 -0.21 23.78 -9.96
C PRO A 384 -1.08 22.57 -9.55
N ASN A 385 -2.40 22.68 -9.74
CA ASN A 385 -3.36 21.62 -9.41
C ASN A 385 -3.29 20.45 -10.40
N GLU A 386 -2.17 19.75 -10.36
CA GLU A 386 -1.84 18.63 -11.22
C GLU A 386 -1.21 17.50 -10.39
N VAL A 387 -0.98 16.35 -11.02
CA VAL A 387 -0.33 15.20 -10.41
C VAL A 387 1.16 15.18 -10.77
N PHE A 388 2.01 15.16 -9.76
CA PHE A 388 3.47 15.14 -9.87
C PHE A 388 4.05 13.88 -9.22
N THR A 389 5.21 13.43 -9.66
CA THR A 389 6.05 12.50 -8.88
C THR A 389 6.93 13.30 -7.92
N LEU A 390 7.42 12.63 -6.85
CA LEU A 390 8.39 13.24 -5.96
C LEU A 390 9.65 13.66 -6.75
N PRO A 391 10.19 14.88 -6.55
CA PRO A 391 11.43 15.31 -7.22
C PRO A 391 12.56 14.30 -7.08
N LYS A 392 13.31 14.08 -8.17
CA LYS A 392 14.33 13.03 -8.25
C LYS A 392 15.37 13.07 -7.12
N HIS A 393 15.80 14.26 -6.73
CA HIS A 393 16.75 14.42 -5.63
C HIS A 393 16.19 13.96 -4.27
N LEU A 394 14.87 14.04 -4.05
CA LEU A 394 14.20 13.53 -2.85
C LEU A 394 14.04 12.01 -2.93
N ASP A 395 13.72 11.46 -4.10
CA ASP A 395 13.66 10.01 -4.32
C ASP A 395 15.05 9.37 -4.08
N GLU A 396 16.13 9.98 -4.58
CA GLU A 396 17.51 9.55 -4.28
C GLU A 396 17.88 9.71 -2.80
N LYS A 397 17.40 10.77 -2.13
CA LYS A 397 17.57 10.94 -0.68
C LYS A 397 16.94 9.79 0.10
N VAL A 398 15.74 9.35 -0.29
CA VAL A 398 15.10 8.17 0.34
C VAL A 398 16.04 6.96 0.27
N ALA A 399 16.57 6.63 -0.91
CA ALA A 399 17.51 5.52 -1.06
C ALA A 399 18.75 5.69 -0.17
N ALA A 400 19.36 6.88 -0.20
CA ALA A 400 20.58 7.16 0.56
C ALA A 400 20.40 6.96 2.07
N LEU A 401 19.23 7.35 2.63
CA LEU A 401 18.93 7.17 4.06
C LEU A 401 18.82 5.70 4.49
N HIS A 402 18.66 4.78 3.55
CA HIS A 402 18.52 3.34 3.85
C HIS A 402 19.81 2.54 3.68
N LEU A 403 20.79 3.07 2.92
CA LEU A 403 22.00 2.30 2.53
C LEU A 403 22.84 1.86 3.72
N ALA A 404 23.06 2.73 4.70
CA ALA A 404 23.87 2.40 5.88
C ALA A 404 23.29 1.25 6.70
N ALA A 405 21.95 1.14 6.77
CA ALA A 405 21.27 0.08 7.51
C ALA A 405 21.46 -1.32 6.88
N VAL A 406 21.77 -1.37 5.59
CA VAL A 406 22.08 -2.63 4.87
C VAL A 406 23.58 -2.80 4.61
N GLY A 407 24.43 -1.98 5.22
CA GLY A 407 25.89 -2.06 5.09
C GLY A 407 26.42 -1.71 3.71
N ALA A 408 25.67 -0.89 2.95
CA ALA A 408 26.05 -0.47 1.62
C ALA A 408 26.75 0.91 1.64
N GLU A 409 27.82 1.04 0.86
CA GLU A 409 28.59 2.28 0.68
C GLU A 409 28.57 2.65 -0.82
N LEU A 410 28.43 3.95 -1.08
CA LEU A 410 28.44 4.46 -2.45
C LEU A 410 29.86 4.92 -2.85
N ASP A 411 30.22 4.65 -4.10
CA ASP A 411 31.35 5.32 -4.74
C ASP A 411 31.07 6.82 -4.92
N THR A 412 32.12 7.63 -4.99
CA THR A 412 32.03 9.07 -5.21
C THR A 412 32.56 9.41 -6.60
N LEU A 413 31.78 10.16 -7.39
CA LEU A 413 32.25 10.67 -8.69
C LEU A 413 33.36 11.71 -8.50
N SER A 414 34.39 11.64 -9.35
CA SER A 414 35.29 12.78 -9.54
C SER A 414 34.56 13.89 -10.33
N GLN A 415 35.12 15.11 -10.28
CA GLN A 415 34.58 16.23 -11.06
C GLN A 415 34.54 15.90 -12.57
N ASP A 416 35.63 15.33 -13.09
CA ASP A 416 35.74 14.95 -14.51
C ASP A 416 34.70 13.87 -14.92
N GLN A 417 34.42 12.91 -14.01
CA GLN A 417 33.40 11.88 -14.25
C GLN A 417 31.97 12.48 -14.25
N ALA A 418 31.70 13.38 -13.32
CA ALA A 418 30.41 14.07 -13.24
C ALA A 418 30.16 14.93 -14.48
N GLU A 419 31.18 15.70 -14.95
CA GLU A 419 31.11 16.50 -16.16
C GLU A 419 30.91 15.62 -17.41
N TYR A 420 31.61 14.48 -17.50
CA TYR A 420 31.48 13.56 -18.62
C TYR A 420 30.08 13.03 -18.82
N ILE A 421 29.35 12.71 -17.73
CA ILE A 421 27.99 12.18 -17.79
C ILE A 421 26.92 13.28 -17.61
N GLY A 422 27.31 14.53 -17.43
CA GLY A 422 26.40 15.68 -17.39
C GLY A 422 25.57 15.77 -16.10
N VAL A 423 26.14 15.34 -14.96
CA VAL A 423 25.49 15.42 -13.63
C VAL A 423 26.35 16.22 -12.65
N THR A 424 25.85 16.51 -11.47
CA THR A 424 26.69 17.03 -10.35
C THR A 424 27.33 15.87 -9.58
N VAL A 425 28.43 16.11 -8.89
CA VAL A 425 29.06 15.09 -8.02
C VAL A 425 28.12 14.55 -6.97
N ALA A 426 27.17 15.37 -6.51
CA ALA A 426 26.19 15.01 -5.48
C ALA A 426 24.86 14.46 -6.04
N GLY A 427 24.70 14.35 -7.34
CA GLY A 427 23.43 13.95 -7.99
C GLY A 427 22.51 15.16 -8.27
N PRO A 428 21.31 14.94 -8.72
CA PRO A 428 20.76 13.62 -9.06
C PRO A 428 21.51 12.94 -10.21
N PHE A 429 21.67 11.62 -10.11
CA PHE A 429 22.51 10.84 -11.05
C PHE A 429 21.77 10.43 -12.32
N LYS A 430 20.46 10.57 -12.35
CA LYS A 430 19.59 10.25 -13.47
C LYS A 430 18.58 11.37 -13.71
N PRO A 431 18.14 11.60 -14.97
CA PRO A 431 17.09 12.58 -15.25
C PRO A 431 15.73 12.16 -14.65
N GLU A 432 14.83 13.13 -14.45
CA GLU A 432 13.48 12.93 -13.90
C GLU A 432 12.68 11.83 -14.62
N THR A 433 12.90 11.67 -15.92
CA THR A 433 12.20 10.69 -16.77
C THR A 433 12.76 9.27 -16.69
N TYR A 434 13.91 9.08 -16.03
CA TYR A 434 14.53 7.75 -15.97
C TYR A 434 13.72 6.79 -15.11
N ARG A 435 13.47 5.59 -15.63
CA ARG A 435 12.78 4.49 -14.92
C ARG A 435 13.75 3.31 -14.81
N TYR A 436 14.05 2.90 -13.58
CA TYR A 436 15.00 1.81 -13.23
C TYR A 436 14.47 0.43 -13.62
#